data_a64093752165ed386b1f9bc57082e68a
#
_entry.id   a64093752165ed386b1f9bc57082e68a
#
_cell.length_a   1.000
_cell.length_b   1.000
_cell.length_c   1.000
_cell.angle_alpha   90.00
_cell.angle_beta   90.00
_cell.angle_gamma   90.00
#
_symmetry.space_group_name_H-M   'P 1'
#
loop_
_entity.id
_entity.type
_entity.pdbx_description
1 polymer ?
#
loop_
_entity_poly.entity_id
_entity_poly.type
_entity_poly.pdbx_seq_one_letter_code
_entity_poly.pdbx_strand_id
1 'polypeptide(L)'
;MVTIYGIKNCDTMKKARAWLDTRGVAYAFHDYAKAGVTKALLARWAAEVGWERLCNRAGTTFKKLPEAERRDLTEAKALDLMVAKPSMIKRPVLTIADGGRECILVGFSPDAYAEALSPDAQAGL
;
A
#
# COMPACT_ATOMS: atom_id res chain seq x y z
N MET A 1 -1.73 -8.07 -13.48
CA MET A 1 -1.88 -8.77 -12.21
C MET A 1 -2.15 -7.80 -11.08
N VAL A 2 -3.13 -8.10 -10.24
CA VAL A 2 -3.52 -7.24 -9.13
C VAL A 2 -3.05 -7.87 -7.83
N THR A 3 -2.38 -7.08 -6.99
CA THR A 3 -1.95 -7.51 -5.66
C THR A 3 -2.39 -6.48 -4.63
N ILE A 4 -3.04 -6.93 -3.56
CA ILE A 4 -3.40 -6.07 -2.44
C ILE A 4 -2.51 -6.39 -1.24
N TYR A 5 -1.89 -5.36 -0.68
CA TYR A 5 -0.94 -5.47 0.43
C TYR A 5 -1.57 -4.87 1.68
N GLY A 6 -1.40 -5.54 2.78
CA GLY A 6 -1.90 -5.05 4.06
C GLY A 6 -1.86 -6.08 5.15
N ILE A 7 -2.81 -5.98 6.10
CA ILE A 7 -2.95 -6.92 7.21
C ILE A 7 -4.37 -7.47 7.23
N LYS A 8 -4.51 -8.69 7.76
CA LYS A 8 -5.76 -9.45 7.72
C LYS A 8 -6.92 -8.77 8.47
N ASN A 9 -6.66 -8.21 9.64
CA ASN A 9 -7.70 -7.72 10.54
C ASN A 9 -7.83 -6.19 10.53
N CYS A 10 -7.97 -5.60 9.35
CA CYS A 10 -8.15 -4.17 9.20
C CYS A 10 -9.47 -3.92 8.46
N ASP A 11 -10.32 -3.05 9.00
CA ASP A 11 -11.64 -2.75 8.40
C ASP A 11 -11.51 -2.23 6.98
N THR A 12 -10.56 -1.35 6.73
CA THR A 12 -10.32 -0.82 5.38
C THR A 12 -9.90 -1.93 4.42
N MET A 13 -9.08 -2.88 4.89
CA MET A 13 -8.71 -4.05 4.10
C MET A 13 -9.91 -4.91 3.76
N LYS A 14 -10.79 -5.13 4.72
CA LYS A 14 -12.01 -5.93 4.49
C LYS A 14 -12.89 -5.27 3.44
N LYS A 15 -13.06 -3.95 3.53
CA LYS A 15 -13.84 -3.19 2.55
C LYS A 15 -13.24 -3.26 1.15
N ALA A 16 -11.93 -3.09 1.05
CA ALA A 16 -11.24 -3.13 -0.25
C ALA A 16 -11.34 -4.52 -0.88
N ARG A 17 -11.13 -5.57 -0.11
CA ARG A 17 -11.21 -6.94 -0.61
C ARG A 17 -12.64 -7.30 -1.02
N ALA A 18 -13.62 -6.90 -0.23
CA ALA A 18 -15.03 -7.11 -0.57
C ALA A 18 -15.40 -6.41 -1.87
N TRP A 19 -14.91 -5.20 -2.08
CA TRP A 19 -15.13 -4.46 -3.32
C TRP A 19 -14.57 -5.21 -4.53
N LEU A 20 -13.33 -5.71 -4.41
CA LEU A 20 -12.70 -6.49 -5.47
C LEU A 20 -13.44 -7.79 -5.75
N ASP A 21 -13.85 -8.50 -4.69
CA ASP A 21 -14.60 -9.75 -4.81
C ASP A 21 -15.95 -9.53 -5.51
N THR A 22 -16.66 -8.47 -5.12
CA THR A 22 -17.97 -8.13 -5.70
C THR A 22 -17.86 -7.84 -7.19
N ARG A 23 -16.74 -7.24 -7.60
CA ARG A 23 -16.49 -6.89 -9.01
C ARG A 23 -15.85 -8.03 -9.80
N GLY A 24 -15.60 -9.17 -9.18
CA GLY A 24 -14.99 -10.31 -9.85
C GLY A 24 -13.55 -10.10 -10.25
N VAL A 25 -12.83 -9.21 -9.56
CA VAL A 25 -11.42 -8.94 -9.84
C VAL A 25 -10.57 -9.98 -9.14
N ALA A 26 -9.78 -10.74 -9.91
CA ALA A 26 -8.82 -11.67 -9.34
C ALA A 26 -7.62 -10.90 -8.77
N TYR A 27 -7.22 -11.22 -7.55
CA TYR A 27 -6.09 -10.56 -6.90
C TYR A 27 -5.35 -11.51 -5.98
N ALA A 28 -4.07 -11.19 -5.71
CA ALA A 28 -3.28 -11.86 -4.69
C ALA A 28 -3.27 -10.99 -3.44
N PHE A 29 -3.31 -11.61 -2.27
CA PHE A 29 -3.21 -10.89 -1.00
C PHE A 29 -1.83 -11.11 -0.39
N HIS A 30 -1.09 -10.00 -0.16
CA HIS A 30 0.20 -10.02 0.49
C HIS A 30 0.04 -9.48 1.91
N ASP A 31 0.17 -10.37 2.89
CA ASP A 31 0.02 -10.01 4.31
C ASP A 31 1.35 -9.52 4.85
N TYR A 32 1.42 -8.24 5.23
CA TYR A 32 2.62 -7.64 5.80
C TYR A 32 3.11 -8.38 7.04
N ALA A 33 2.17 -8.85 7.89
CA ALA A 33 2.54 -9.49 9.13
C ALA A 33 3.20 -10.85 8.91
N LYS A 34 2.79 -11.56 7.86
CA LYS A 34 3.32 -12.90 7.56
C LYS A 34 4.53 -12.86 6.63
N ALA A 35 4.45 -12.07 5.57
CA ALA A 35 5.47 -12.06 4.52
C ALA A 35 6.44 -10.88 4.63
N GLY A 36 6.11 -9.87 5.43
CA GLY A 36 6.93 -8.68 5.54
C GLY A 36 6.96 -7.86 4.26
N VAL A 37 7.84 -6.89 4.23
CA VAL A 37 8.10 -6.07 3.03
C VAL A 37 9.60 -5.86 2.90
N THR A 38 10.09 -5.73 1.67
CA THR A 38 11.49 -5.42 1.43
C THR A 38 11.67 -3.92 1.25
N LYS A 39 12.85 -3.44 1.55
CA LYS A 39 13.20 -2.03 1.33
C LYS A 39 13.14 -1.68 -0.16
N ALA A 40 13.54 -2.62 -1.02
CA ALA A 40 13.48 -2.42 -2.47
C ALA A 40 12.06 -2.19 -2.95
N LEU A 41 11.09 -2.96 -2.44
CA LEU A 41 9.68 -2.80 -2.78
C LEU A 41 9.16 -1.44 -2.34
N LEU A 42 9.45 -1.05 -1.09
CA LEU A 42 9.02 0.24 -0.56
C LEU A 42 9.66 1.42 -1.30
N ALA A 43 10.94 1.29 -1.67
CA ALA A 43 11.63 2.33 -2.44
C ALA A 43 10.97 2.52 -3.81
N ARG A 44 10.57 1.42 -4.45
CA ARG A 44 9.86 1.49 -5.73
C ARG A 44 8.51 2.20 -5.59
N TRP A 45 7.75 1.86 -4.56
CA TRP A 45 6.47 2.53 -4.29
C TRP A 45 6.67 4.01 -3.97
N ALA A 46 7.68 4.32 -3.15
CA ALA A 46 7.99 5.70 -2.78
C ALA A 46 8.36 6.56 -3.99
N ALA A 47 9.05 5.97 -4.97
CA ALA A 47 9.39 6.67 -6.20
C ALA A 47 8.15 7.06 -7.01
N GLU A 48 7.09 6.25 -6.93
CA GLU A 48 5.84 6.50 -7.65
C GLU A 48 4.89 7.44 -6.91
N VAL A 49 4.68 7.22 -5.60
CA VAL A 49 3.65 7.93 -4.84
C VAL A 49 4.19 8.85 -3.74
N GLY A 50 5.48 8.76 -3.43
CA GLY A 50 6.09 9.49 -2.33
C GLY A 50 6.03 8.70 -1.02
N TRP A 51 7.13 8.71 -0.26
CA TRP A 51 7.19 7.98 1.01
C TRP A 51 6.20 8.50 2.04
N GLU A 52 5.88 9.81 1.97
CA GLU A 52 4.96 10.44 2.91
C GLU A 52 3.55 9.87 2.81
N ARG A 53 3.13 9.47 1.60
CA ARG A 53 1.83 8.84 1.40
C ARG A 53 1.80 7.40 1.89
N LEU A 54 2.94 6.72 1.87
CA LEU A 54 3.05 5.33 2.34
C LEU A 54 3.08 5.23 3.85
N CYS A 55 3.70 6.19 4.52
CA CYS A 55 3.89 6.14 5.97
C CYS A 55 2.65 6.63 6.71
N ASN A 56 2.09 5.78 7.56
CA ASN A 56 0.92 6.14 8.36
C ASN A 56 1.35 6.83 9.65
N ARG A 57 1.51 8.14 9.59
CA ARG A 57 1.93 8.95 10.75
C ARG A 57 0.79 9.17 11.75
N ALA A 58 -0.44 8.90 11.35
CA ALA A 58 -1.59 9.01 12.25
C ALA A 58 -1.85 7.73 13.05
N GLY A 59 -1.21 6.63 12.71
CA GLY A 59 -1.40 5.35 13.38
C GLY A 59 -0.69 5.26 14.72
N THR A 60 -1.15 4.30 15.56
CA THR A 60 -0.59 4.09 16.88
C THR A 60 0.86 3.68 16.87
N THR A 61 1.29 2.87 15.91
CA THR A 61 2.69 2.43 15.82
C THR A 61 3.63 3.62 15.69
N PHE A 62 3.29 4.57 14.79
CA PHE A 62 4.08 5.77 14.61
C PHE A 62 4.07 6.65 15.86
N LYS A 63 2.92 6.84 16.47
CA LYS A 63 2.77 7.69 17.66
C LYS A 63 3.53 7.17 18.87
N LYS A 64 3.78 5.85 18.92
CA LYS A 64 4.53 5.21 20.00
C LYS A 64 6.05 5.27 19.81
N LEU A 65 6.52 5.73 18.65
CA LEU A 65 7.96 5.87 18.42
C LEU A 65 8.52 6.97 19.31
N PRO A 66 9.80 6.83 19.76
CA PRO A 66 10.47 7.92 20.46
C PRO A 66 10.47 9.19 19.62
N GLU A 67 10.39 10.33 20.28
CA GLU A 67 10.36 11.62 19.59
C GLU A 67 11.55 11.80 18.64
N ALA A 68 12.72 11.34 19.05
CA ALA A 68 13.92 11.43 18.23
C ALA A 68 13.78 10.68 16.90
N GLU A 69 13.04 9.58 16.88
CA GLU A 69 12.79 8.83 15.64
C GLU A 69 11.72 9.46 14.77
N ARG A 70 10.78 10.20 15.36
CA ARG A 70 9.72 10.90 14.62
C ARG A 70 10.16 12.25 14.07
N ARG A 71 11.15 12.86 14.74
CA ARG A 71 11.68 14.16 14.35
C ARG A 71 12.59 14.00 13.15
N ASP A 72 12.57 14.98 12.26
CA ASP A 72 13.45 15.04 11.09
C ASP A 72 13.38 13.76 10.24
N LEU A 73 12.16 13.25 10.05
CA LEU A 73 11.95 12.04 9.28
C LEU A 73 12.30 12.27 7.82
N THR A 74 13.20 11.44 7.29
CA THR A 74 13.61 11.46 5.89
C THR A 74 13.08 10.20 5.19
N GLU A 75 13.17 10.18 3.87
CA GLU A 75 12.77 8.99 3.10
C GLU A 75 13.51 7.74 3.57
N ALA A 76 14.84 7.82 3.72
CA ALA A 76 15.64 6.68 4.15
C ALA A 76 15.22 6.16 5.53
N LYS A 77 15.01 7.06 6.49
CA LYS A 77 14.55 6.69 7.83
C LYS A 77 13.14 6.08 7.78
N ALA A 78 12.24 6.70 7.00
CA ALA A 78 10.87 6.22 6.87
C ALA A 78 10.81 4.81 6.27
N LEU A 79 11.59 4.55 5.24
CA LEU A 79 11.64 3.23 4.61
C LEU A 79 12.17 2.18 5.58
N ASP A 80 13.23 2.49 6.33
CA ASP A 80 13.79 1.58 7.33
C ASP A 80 12.77 1.26 8.43
N LEU A 81 12.04 2.27 8.91
CA LEU A 81 11.01 2.08 9.92
C LEU A 81 9.86 1.22 9.41
N MET A 82 9.43 1.45 8.17
CA MET A 82 8.35 0.67 7.57
C MET A 82 8.74 -0.79 7.34
N VAL A 83 10.00 -1.06 6.99
CA VAL A 83 10.50 -2.44 6.88
C VAL A 83 10.50 -3.11 8.25
N ALA A 84 10.99 -2.41 9.28
CA ALA A 84 11.04 -2.96 10.64
C ALA A 84 9.66 -3.13 11.26
N LYS A 85 8.73 -2.22 10.93
CA LYS A 85 7.37 -2.19 11.49
C LYS A 85 6.35 -2.00 10.37
N PRO A 86 5.99 -3.08 9.65
CA PRO A 86 5.05 -2.97 8.52
C PRO A 86 3.69 -2.37 8.87
N SER A 87 3.30 -2.38 10.14
CA SER A 87 2.07 -1.71 10.58
C SER A 87 2.10 -0.20 10.38
N MET A 88 3.28 0.38 10.15
CA MET A 88 3.42 1.80 9.81
C MET A 88 3.13 2.12 8.35
N ILE A 89 3.00 1.10 7.50
CA ILE A 89 2.66 1.30 6.10
C ILE A 89 1.13 1.48 6.00
N LYS A 90 0.70 2.46 5.25
CA LYS A 90 -0.73 2.63 5.00
C LYS A 90 -1.30 1.39 4.32
N ARG A 91 -2.55 1.09 4.60
CA ARG A 91 -3.26 -0.09 4.09
C ARG A 91 -4.64 0.29 3.61
N PRO A 92 -5.07 -0.36 2.52
CA PRO A 92 -4.29 -1.23 1.66
C PRO A 92 -3.38 -0.46 0.72
N VAL A 93 -2.37 -1.15 0.17
CA VAL A 93 -1.67 -0.70 -1.03
C VAL A 93 -2.06 -1.68 -2.13
N LEU A 94 -2.64 -1.17 -3.20
CA LEU A 94 -3.03 -1.99 -4.34
C LEU A 94 -2.08 -1.73 -5.49
N THR A 95 -1.50 -2.79 -6.03
CA THR A 95 -0.67 -2.67 -7.22
C THR A 95 -1.33 -3.38 -8.39
N ILE A 96 -1.29 -2.74 -9.55
CA ILE A 96 -1.81 -3.29 -10.79
C ILE A 96 -0.65 -3.30 -11.77
N ALA A 97 -0.13 -4.49 -12.05
CA ALA A 97 1.00 -4.66 -12.95
C ALA A 97 0.50 -5.20 -14.29
N ASP A 98 0.85 -4.53 -15.38
CA ASP A 98 0.45 -4.91 -16.72
C ASP A 98 1.48 -4.43 -17.73
N GLY A 99 2.07 -5.36 -18.49
CA GLY A 99 2.96 -5.04 -19.59
C GLY A 99 4.17 -4.18 -19.21
N GLY A 100 4.75 -4.39 -18.04
CA GLY A 100 5.90 -3.62 -17.57
C GLY A 100 5.52 -2.32 -16.86
N ARG A 101 4.25 -1.99 -16.81
CA ARG A 101 3.73 -0.83 -16.08
C ARG A 101 3.16 -1.27 -14.75
N GLU A 102 3.25 -0.41 -13.77
CA GLU A 102 2.68 -0.65 -12.45
C GLU A 102 1.94 0.58 -11.97
N CYS A 103 0.68 0.40 -11.60
CA CYS A 103 -0.13 1.44 -10.97
C CYS A 103 -0.20 1.13 -9.47
N ILE A 104 0.05 2.13 -8.63
CA ILE A 104 0.07 1.97 -7.18
C ILE A 104 -0.97 2.88 -6.57
N LEU A 105 -1.92 2.29 -5.83
CA LEU A 105 -2.96 3.03 -5.12
C LEU A 105 -2.77 2.83 -3.62
N VAL A 106 -2.66 3.93 -2.89
CA VAL A 106 -2.51 3.91 -1.43
C VAL A 106 -3.84 4.27 -0.78
N GLY A 107 -4.27 3.43 0.16
CA GLY A 107 -5.57 3.56 0.78
C GLY A 107 -6.67 2.95 -0.08
N PHE A 108 -7.91 3.01 0.38
CA PHE A 108 -9.04 2.48 -0.36
C PHE A 108 -10.00 3.60 -0.74
N SER A 109 -10.26 3.72 -2.03
CA SER A 109 -11.29 4.59 -2.59
C SER A 109 -11.98 3.80 -3.70
N PRO A 110 -13.29 3.56 -3.58
CA PRO A 110 -14.03 2.87 -4.64
C PRO A 110 -13.89 3.53 -5.99
N ASP A 111 -13.92 4.86 -6.03
CA ASP A 111 -13.79 5.61 -7.27
C ASP A 111 -12.42 5.44 -7.92
N ALA A 112 -11.35 5.52 -7.11
CA ALA A 112 -9.99 5.32 -7.61
C ALA A 112 -9.78 3.89 -8.11
N TYR A 113 -10.31 2.92 -7.39
CA TYR A 113 -10.24 1.52 -7.79
C TYR A 113 -11.00 1.26 -9.09
N ALA A 114 -12.20 1.82 -9.20
CA ALA A 114 -13.01 1.67 -10.40
C ALA A 114 -12.32 2.27 -11.62
N GLU A 115 -11.74 3.44 -11.47
CA GLU A 115 -11.00 4.11 -12.54
C GLU A 115 -9.77 3.30 -12.98
N ALA A 116 -8.95 2.86 -12.00
CA ALA A 116 -7.72 2.13 -12.27
C ALA A 116 -7.96 0.75 -12.87
N LEU A 117 -9.07 0.10 -12.50
CA LEU A 117 -9.41 -1.25 -12.95
C LEU A 117 -10.42 -1.27 -14.09
N SER A 118 -10.79 -0.11 -14.62
CA SER A 118 -11.73 -0.05 -15.74
C SER A 118 -11.09 -0.64 -17.00
N PRO A 119 -11.88 -1.29 -17.88
CA PRO A 119 -11.36 -1.81 -19.14
C PRO A 119 -10.72 -0.73 -20.02
N ASP A 120 -11.27 0.47 -20.00
CA ASP A 120 -10.73 1.60 -20.78
C ASP A 120 -9.34 2.02 -20.30
N ALA A 121 -9.14 2.08 -18.98
CA ALA A 121 -7.82 2.40 -18.42
C ALA A 121 -6.79 1.33 -18.76
N GLN A 122 -7.18 0.07 -18.70
CA GLN A 122 -6.31 -1.05 -19.04
C GLN A 122 -6.03 -1.12 -20.54
N ALA A 123 -7.03 -0.84 -21.37
CA ALA A 123 -6.88 -0.84 -22.82
C ALA A 123 -5.95 0.27 -23.29
N GLY A 124 -5.87 1.38 -22.57
CA GLY A 124 -4.96 2.49 -22.86
C GLY A 124 -3.49 2.20 -22.52
N LEU A 125 -3.25 1.09 -21.88
CA LEU A 125 -1.90 0.65 -21.55
C LEU A 125 -1.34 -0.20 -22.69
#